data_f61d04937f0d18125fb139d7387875dd
#
_entry.id   f61d04937f0d18125fb139d7387875dd
#
_cell.length_a   1.000
_cell.length_b   1.000
_cell.length_c   1.000
_cell.angle_alpha   90.00
_cell.angle_beta   90.00
_cell.angle_gamma   90.00
#
_symmetry.space_group_name_H-M   'P 1'
#
loop_
_entity.id
_entity.type
_entity.pdbx_description
1 polymer ?
#
loop_
_entity_poly.entity_id
_entity_poly.type
_entity_poly.pdbx_seq_one_letter_code
_entity_poly.pdbx_strand_id
1 'polypeptide(L)'
;MKTTDVSGLTQLGHAAALPASPDEAVLERVPNSQAGVSYLVRFVAPEFTSMCPMTGQPDFAHLVIDYVPDLWLVESKSLKLFLGSFRSHGSFHEDCTIGIARRLVRELSPRWLRIGGYWYPRGGMPIDVFWQTAAPPEGVWIPDQGVQPYRGRG
;
A
#
# COMPACT_ATOMS: atom_id res chain seq x y z
N MET A 1 1.02 1.47 -29.52
CA MET A 1 1.09 1.53 -28.05
C MET A 1 0.21 0.41 -27.50
N LYS A 2 0.76 -0.50 -26.69
CA LYS A 2 -0.05 -1.56 -26.08
C LYS A 2 -0.88 -0.95 -24.95
N THR A 3 -2.19 -1.18 -24.96
CA THR A 3 -3.10 -0.79 -23.89
C THR A 3 -3.22 -1.93 -22.88
N THR A 4 -3.38 -1.59 -21.61
CA THR A 4 -3.61 -2.55 -20.54
C THR A 4 -5.00 -3.17 -20.70
N ASP A 5 -5.09 -4.49 -20.63
CA ASP A 5 -6.36 -5.21 -20.63
C ASP A 5 -7.03 -5.08 -19.27
N VAL A 6 -8.25 -4.55 -19.26
CA VAL A 6 -9.07 -4.34 -18.05
C VAL A 6 -10.36 -5.18 -18.05
N SER A 7 -10.51 -6.11 -18.97
CA SER A 7 -11.74 -6.87 -19.20
C SER A 7 -12.15 -7.80 -18.05
N GLY A 8 -11.32 -8.08 -17.10
CA GLY A 8 -11.64 -8.96 -15.96
C GLY A 8 -11.93 -8.22 -14.65
N LEU A 9 -11.93 -6.88 -14.64
CA LEU A 9 -12.09 -6.10 -13.42
C LEU A 9 -13.56 -5.97 -13.02
N THR A 10 -13.83 -6.14 -11.72
CA THR A 10 -15.18 -6.08 -11.16
C THR A 10 -15.46 -4.77 -10.42
N GLN A 11 -14.44 -4.05 -10.02
CA GLN A 11 -14.56 -2.83 -9.23
C GLN A 11 -14.38 -1.55 -10.07
N LEU A 12 -13.53 -1.60 -11.08
CA LEU A 12 -13.27 -0.45 -11.95
C LEU A 12 -14.54 -0.04 -12.71
N GLY A 13 -14.92 1.25 -12.60
CA GLY A 13 -16.12 1.78 -13.27
C GLY A 13 -17.46 1.48 -12.59
N HIS A 14 -17.50 0.70 -11.52
CA HIS A 14 -18.71 0.34 -10.78
C HIS A 14 -18.75 0.99 -9.40
N ALA A 15 -19.95 1.19 -8.86
CA ALA A 15 -20.12 1.53 -7.45
C ALA A 15 -19.69 0.31 -6.61
N ALA A 16 -18.75 0.51 -5.70
CA ALA A 16 -18.29 -0.54 -4.79
C ALA A 16 -18.38 -0.04 -3.35
N ALA A 17 -18.99 -0.86 -2.48
CA ALA A 17 -18.99 -0.61 -1.05
C ALA A 17 -17.55 -0.79 -0.48
N LEU A 18 -17.27 -0.08 0.62
CA LEU A 18 -16.06 -0.33 1.37
C LEU A 18 -16.14 -1.74 1.99
N PRO A 19 -15.13 -2.61 1.81
CA PRO A 19 -15.10 -3.92 2.46
C PRO A 19 -15.16 -3.78 3.99
N ALA A 20 -15.79 -4.72 4.66
CA ALA A 20 -15.94 -4.68 6.12
C ALA A 20 -14.61 -4.94 6.85
N SER A 21 -13.68 -5.65 6.20
CA SER A 21 -12.34 -5.92 6.73
C SER A 21 -11.30 -6.02 5.61
N PRO A 22 -10.00 -5.91 5.93
CA PRO A 22 -8.94 -6.14 4.95
C PRO A 22 -8.91 -7.56 4.37
N ASP A 23 -9.39 -8.55 5.12
CA ASP A 23 -9.45 -9.94 4.65
C ASP A 23 -10.53 -10.15 3.59
N GLU A 24 -11.65 -9.42 3.69
CA GLU A 24 -12.73 -9.44 2.71
C GLU A 24 -12.45 -8.58 1.47
N ALA A 25 -11.46 -7.69 1.56
CA ALA A 25 -11.12 -6.81 0.45
C ALA A 25 -10.52 -7.60 -0.72
N VAL A 26 -11.05 -7.35 -1.90
CA VAL A 26 -10.53 -7.92 -3.15
C VAL A 26 -9.52 -6.94 -3.74
N LEU A 27 -8.26 -7.38 -3.85
CA LEU A 27 -7.23 -6.68 -4.62
C LEU A 27 -7.22 -7.22 -6.05
N GLU A 28 -7.55 -6.35 -6.99
CA GLU A 28 -7.51 -6.66 -8.41
C GLU A 28 -6.16 -6.31 -9.01
N ARG A 29 -5.78 -7.02 -10.05
CA ARG A 29 -4.54 -6.80 -10.79
C ARG A 29 -4.81 -6.77 -12.29
N VAL A 30 -3.99 -6.04 -13.00
CA VAL A 30 -4.05 -5.93 -14.46
C VAL A 30 -2.71 -6.34 -15.07
N PRO A 31 -2.69 -6.90 -16.28
CA PRO A 31 -1.45 -7.23 -16.95
C PRO A 31 -0.54 -6.00 -17.13
N ASN A 32 0.74 -6.16 -16.84
CA ASN A 32 1.74 -5.13 -17.10
C ASN A 32 2.04 -5.04 -18.60
N SER A 33 1.50 -4.06 -19.29
CA SER A 33 1.75 -3.83 -20.72
C SER A 33 3.21 -3.45 -21.03
N GLN A 34 4.00 -3.10 -20.01
CA GLN A 34 5.42 -2.74 -20.08
C GLN A 34 6.32 -3.82 -19.45
N ALA A 35 5.87 -5.08 -19.43
CA ALA A 35 6.68 -6.19 -18.94
C ALA A 35 8.04 -6.21 -19.66
N GLY A 36 9.13 -6.39 -18.89
CA GLY A 36 10.51 -6.32 -19.37
C GLY A 36 11.16 -4.93 -19.28
N VAL A 37 10.39 -3.88 -19.02
CA VAL A 37 10.94 -2.55 -18.69
C VAL A 37 11.17 -2.45 -17.18
N SER A 38 12.32 -1.94 -16.78
CA SER A 38 12.62 -1.69 -15.36
C SER A 38 12.13 -0.31 -14.95
N TYR A 39 11.07 -0.26 -14.14
CA TYR A 39 10.51 0.99 -13.60
C TYR A 39 9.89 0.77 -12.22
N LEU A 40 9.71 1.86 -11.50
CA LEU A 40 9.09 1.86 -10.19
C LEU A 40 7.67 2.45 -10.27
N VAL A 41 6.74 1.84 -9.56
CA VAL A 41 5.41 2.40 -9.30
C VAL A 41 5.33 2.80 -7.83
N ARG A 42 4.86 4.01 -7.54
CA ARG A 42 4.65 4.54 -6.19
C ARG A 42 3.19 4.84 -5.94
N PHE A 43 2.67 4.33 -4.83
CA PHE A 43 1.42 4.77 -4.24
C PHE A 43 1.68 5.49 -2.92
N VAL A 44 0.96 6.57 -2.69
CA VAL A 44 1.02 7.34 -1.45
C VAL A 44 -0.39 7.44 -0.89
N ALA A 45 -0.56 7.03 0.37
CA ALA A 45 -1.79 7.17 1.11
C ALA A 45 -1.54 8.05 2.35
N PRO A 46 -1.63 9.40 2.19
CA PRO A 46 -1.25 10.34 3.25
C PRO A 46 -2.27 10.40 4.40
N GLU A 47 -3.47 9.90 4.17
CA GLU A 47 -4.58 9.89 5.14
C GLU A 47 -5.01 8.46 5.50
N PHE A 48 -4.04 7.53 5.52
CA PHE A 48 -4.35 6.16 5.92
C PHE A 48 -4.83 6.11 7.37
N THR A 49 -5.87 5.33 7.61
CA THR A 49 -6.49 5.20 8.93
C THR A 49 -6.71 3.73 9.26
N SER A 50 -6.34 3.34 10.47
CA SER A 50 -6.71 2.06 11.08
C SER A 50 -7.26 2.29 12.49
N MET A 51 -7.57 1.22 13.20
CA MET A 51 -8.05 1.28 14.58
C MET A 51 -7.03 0.64 15.52
N CYS A 52 -6.84 1.23 16.69
CA CYS A 52 -6.10 0.57 17.76
C CYS A 52 -6.89 -0.66 18.25
N PRO A 53 -6.30 -1.86 18.25
CA PRO A 53 -7.01 -3.07 18.65
C PRO A 53 -7.36 -3.09 20.15
N MET A 54 -6.67 -2.29 20.96
CA MET A 54 -6.86 -2.25 22.40
C MET A 54 -7.88 -1.18 22.84
N THR A 55 -7.87 -0.02 22.19
CA THR A 55 -8.67 1.14 22.65
C THR A 55 -9.82 1.51 21.70
N GLY A 56 -9.82 0.96 20.48
CA GLY A 56 -10.79 1.34 19.44
C GLY A 56 -10.63 2.78 18.95
N GLN A 57 -9.55 3.45 19.30
CA GLN A 57 -9.25 4.80 18.78
C GLN A 57 -8.64 4.73 17.39
N PRO A 58 -8.90 5.71 16.51
CA PRO A 58 -8.30 5.75 15.20
C PRO A 58 -6.80 6.04 15.28
N ASP A 59 -6.05 5.33 14.47
CA ASP A 59 -4.63 5.54 14.21
C ASP A 59 -4.44 6.05 12.79
N PHE A 60 -3.57 7.01 12.58
CA PHE A 60 -3.34 7.66 11.31
C PHE A 60 -1.90 7.45 10.85
N ALA A 61 -1.71 7.28 9.55
CA ALA A 61 -0.39 7.15 8.95
C ALA A 61 -0.32 7.78 7.56
N HIS A 62 0.89 8.14 7.18
CA HIS A 62 1.27 8.40 5.80
C HIS A 62 1.97 7.14 5.26
N LEU A 63 1.32 6.40 4.38
CA LEU A 63 1.91 5.21 3.77
C LEU A 63 2.53 5.56 2.43
N VAL A 64 3.75 5.06 2.19
CA VAL A 64 4.40 5.08 0.89
C VAL A 64 4.71 3.65 0.48
N ILE A 65 4.15 3.22 -0.64
CA ILE A 65 4.31 1.89 -1.20
C ILE A 65 5.00 2.03 -2.55
N ASP A 66 6.19 1.46 -2.67
CA ASP A 66 6.96 1.40 -3.90
C ASP A 66 7.08 -0.05 -4.36
N TYR A 67 6.87 -0.31 -5.64
CA TYR A 67 7.18 -1.63 -6.19
C TYR A 67 7.70 -1.56 -7.62
N VAL A 68 8.54 -2.52 -7.96
CA VAL A 68 9.00 -2.78 -9.32
C VAL A 68 8.15 -3.95 -9.86
N PRO A 69 7.23 -3.67 -10.78
CA PRO A 69 6.34 -4.71 -11.28
C PRO A 69 7.09 -5.75 -12.13
N ASP A 70 6.54 -6.95 -12.15
CA ASP A 70 6.86 -7.98 -13.14
C ASP A 70 5.71 -8.08 -14.14
N LEU A 71 4.90 -9.13 -14.08
CA LEU A 71 3.80 -9.37 -15.01
C LEU A 71 2.51 -8.60 -14.64
N TRP A 72 2.39 -8.13 -13.41
CA TRP A 72 1.15 -7.58 -12.88
C TRP A 72 1.30 -6.19 -12.27
N LEU A 73 0.28 -5.35 -12.50
CA LEU A 73 0.07 -4.08 -11.80
C LEU A 73 -1.15 -4.20 -10.90
N VAL A 74 -1.11 -3.55 -9.74
CA VAL A 74 -2.32 -3.44 -8.89
C VAL A 74 -3.32 -2.48 -9.53
N GLU A 75 -4.61 -2.83 -9.51
CA GLU A 75 -5.65 -1.92 -9.91
C GLU A 75 -5.91 -0.91 -8.78
N SER A 76 -5.84 0.37 -9.10
CA SER A 76 -5.76 1.46 -8.12
C SER A 76 -7.02 1.66 -7.29
N LYS A 77 -8.20 1.39 -7.84
CA LYS A 77 -9.46 1.49 -7.10
C LYS A 77 -9.59 0.35 -6.08
N SER A 78 -9.22 -0.86 -6.46
CA SER A 78 -9.20 -1.99 -5.54
C SER A 78 -8.19 -1.79 -4.39
N LEU A 79 -7.02 -1.21 -4.69
CA LEU A 79 -6.06 -0.83 -3.66
C LEU A 79 -6.64 0.22 -2.70
N LYS A 80 -7.32 1.25 -3.23
CA LYS A 80 -8.00 2.26 -2.42
C LYS A 80 -9.05 1.64 -1.49
N LEU A 81 -9.85 0.71 -1.98
CA LEU A 81 -10.86 0.03 -1.18
C LEU A 81 -10.22 -0.89 -0.13
N PHE A 82 -9.17 -1.61 -0.49
CA PHE A 82 -8.40 -2.42 0.45
C PHE A 82 -7.80 -1.56 1.59
N LEU A 83 -7.12 -0.46 1.26
CA LEU A 83 -6.58 0.45 2.29
C LEU A 83 -7.70 1.08 3.13
N GLY A 84 -8.83 1.41 2.52
CA GLY A 84 -10.00 1.97 3.21
C GLY A 84 -10.64 0.99 4.20
N SER A 85 -10.54 -0.32 3.98
CA SER A 85 -11.13 -1.34 4.86
C SER A 85 -10.49 -1.39 6.25
N PHE A 86 -9.28 -0.87 6.40
CA PHE A 86 -8.60 -0.77 7.70
C PHE A 86 -9.26 0.22 8.66
N ARG A 87 -10.10 1.14 8.17
CA ARG A 87 -10.75 2.16 9.01
C ARG A 87 -11.61 1.60 10.13
N SER A 88 -12.09 0.36 9.98
CA SER A 88 -12.89 -0.34 10.98
C SER A 88 -12.19 -1.60 11.50
N HIS A 89 -10.89 -1.76 11.20
CA HIS A 89 -10.12 -2.95 11.55
C HIS A 89 -9.01 -2.62 12.56
N GLY A 90 -9.04 -3.31 13.71
CA GLY A 90 -8.02 -3.16 14.75
C GLY A 90 -6.74 -3.91 14.39
N SER A 91 -5.62 -3.20 14.31
CA SER A 91 -4.30 -3.78 14.05
C SER A 91 -3.20 -2.92 14.65
N PHE A 92 -2.13 -3.55 15.15
CA PHE A 92 -0.92 -2.82 15.50
C PHE A 92 -0.26 -2.21 14.26
N HIS A 93 0.47 -1.12 14.44
CA HIS A 93 1.09 -0.36 13.35
C HIS A 93 2.01 -1.24 12.49
N GLU A 94 2.78 -2.10 13.14
CA GLU A 94 3.71 -3.04 12.52
C GLU A 94 2.96 -4.09 11.70
N ASP A 95 1.95 -4.73 12.30
CA ASP A 95 1.14 -5.76 11.63
C ASP A 95 0.38 -5.19 10.43
N CYS A 96 -0.17 -4.00 10.61
CA CYS A 96 -0.89 -3.28 9.56
C CYS A 96 0.04 -2.99 8.36
N THR A 97 1.19 -2.35 8.64
CA THR A 97 2.15 -1.96 7.59
C THR A 97 2.71 -3.18 6.86
N ILE A 98 3.17 -4.19 7.60
CA ILE A 98 3.73 -5.42 7.03
C ILE A 98 2.64 -6.25 6.32
N GLY A 99 1.44 -6.32 6.89
CA GLY A 99 0.30 -7.03 6.31
C GLY A 99 -0.10 -6.49 4.95
N ILE A 100 -0.15 -5.16 4.79
CA ILE A 100 -0.40 -4.48 3.50
C ILE A 100 0.66 -4.89 2.47
N ALA A 101 1.94 -4.80 2.84
CA ALA A 101 3.03 -5.14 1.93
C ALA A 101 2.98 -6.61 1.50
N ARG A 102 2.80 -7.55 2.45
CA ARG A 102 2.70 -8.98 2.16
C ARG A 102 1.49 -9.32 1.29
N ARG A 103 0.36 -8.64 1.49
CA ARG A 103 -0.83 -8.82 0.63
C ARG A 103 -0.52 -8.42 -0.80
N LEU A 104 0.12 -7.27 -1.02
CA LEU A 104 0.53 -6.82 -2.34
C LEU A 104 1.55 -7.77 -3.00
N VAL A 105 2.54 -8.25 -2.25
CA VAL A 105 3.50 -9.23 -2.77
C VAL A 105 2.81 -10.51 -3.22
N ARG A 106 1.87 -11.03 -2.43
CA ARG A 106 1.11 -12.24 -2.78
C ARG A 106 0.29 -12.09 -4.05
N GLU A 107 -0.37 -10.95 -4.22
CA GLU A 107 -1.26 -10.72 -5.37
C GLU A 107 -0.50 -10.38 -6.66
N LEU A 108 0.62 -9.66 -6.55
CA LEU A 108 1.32 -9.10 -7.71
C LEU A 108 2.58 -9.89 -8.10
N SER A 109 3.20 -10.61 -7.15
CA SER A 109 4.52 -11.21 -7.33
C SER A 109 5.52 -10.22 -7.96
N PRO A 110 5.72 -9.02 -7.38
CA PRO A 110 6.57 -8.00 -7.98
C PRO A 110 8.05 -8.43 -7.91
N ARG A 111 8.89 -7.87 -8.78
CA ARG A 111 10.34 -8.07 -8.70
C ARG A 111 10.93 -7.50 -7.40
N TRP A 112 10.32 -6.47 -6.87
CA TRP A 112 10.68 -5.84 -5.60
C TRP A 112 9.54 -5.00 -5.08
N LEU A 113 9.43 -4.91 -3.76
CA LEU A 113 8.49 -4.03 -3.08
C LEU A 113 9.11 -3.51 -1.78
N ARG A 114 8.87 -2.25 -1.47
CA ARG A 114 9.07 -1.67 -0.13
C ARG A 114 7.84 -0.91 0.31
N ILE A 115 7.67 -0.80 1.63
CA ILE A 115 6.68 0.05 2.26
C ILE A 115 7.33 0.87 3.38
N GLY A 116 6.91 2.12 3.51
CA GLY A 116 7.12 2.95 4.68
C GLY A 116 5.77 3.34 5.27
N GLY A 117 5.54 2.98 6.52
CA GLY A 117 4.40 3.42 7.32
C GLY A 117 4.87 4.45 8.34
N TYR A 118 4.53 5.71 8.10
CA TYR A 118 4.88 6.85 8.96
C TYR A 118 3.67 7.18 9.83
N TRP A 119 3.63 6.60 11.02
CA TRP A 119 2.48 6.71 11.92
C TRP A 119 2.55 7.94 12.79
N TYR A 120 1.41 8.62 12.91
CA TYR A 120 1.30 9.80 13.77
C TYR A 120 1.43 9.41 15.24
N PRO A 121 1.88 10.37 16.10
CA PRO A 121 2.20 10.08 17.47
C PRO A 121 1.02 9.53 18.28
N ARG A 122 1.33 8.53 19.10
CA ARG A 122 0.50 8.08 20.21
C ARG A 122 1.28 8.27 21.51
N GLY A 123 0.66 8.92 22.50
CA GLY A 123 1.39 9.30 23.72
C GLY A 123 2.61 10.20 23.46
N GLY A 124 2.61 10.95 22.36
CA GLY A 124 3.72 11.83 21.96
C GLY A 124 4.84 11.17 21.16
N MET A 125 4.79 9.84 20.92
CA MET A 125 5.79 9.11 20.14
C MET A 125 5.25 8.76 18.76
N PRO A 126 5.87 9.23 17.66
CA PRO A 126 5.64 8.69 16.33
C PRO A 126 6.30 7.31 16.19
N ILE A 127 5.73 6.46 15.37
CA ILE A 127 6.29 5.14 15.06
C ILE A 127 6.40 5.02 13.55
N ASP A 128 7.62 4.77 13.06
CA ASP A 128 7.84 4.51 11.63
C ASP A 128 8.16 3.03 11.45
N VAL A 129 7.47 2.40 10.49
CA VAL A 129 7.64 0.98 10.18
C VAL A 129 8.10 0.85 8.73
N PHE A 130 9.25 0.19 8.53
CA PHE A 130 9.83 -0.01 7.21
C PHE A 130 10.02 -1.49 6.90
N TRP A 131 9.69 -1.87 5.68
CA TRP A 131 9.92 -3.22 5.20
C TRP A 131 10.15 -3.24 3.69
N GLN A 132 10.96 -4.19 3.22
CA GLN A 132 11.15 -4.48 1.80
C GLN A 132 11.40 -5.96 1.55
N THR A 133 11.12 -6.42 0.35
CA THR A 133 11.27 -7.84 -0.04
C THR A 133 12.72 -8.30 -0.09
N ALA A 134 13.62 -7.43 -0.56
CA ALA A 134 15.04 -7.69 -0.76
C ALA A 134 15.80 -6.37 -0.93
N ALA A 135 17.10 -6.43 -1.23
CA ALA A 135 17.83 -5.27 -1.71
C ALA A 135 17.20 -4.74 -3.01
N PRO A 136 17.22 -3.40 -3.23
CA PRO A 136 16.72 -2.81 -4.46
C PRO A 136 17.37 -3.43 -5.71
N PRO A 137 16.60 -3.68 -6.78
CA PRO A 137 17.16 -4.23 -8.01
C PRO A 137 18.07 -3.22 -8.70
N GLU A 138 19.16 -3.71 -9.27
CA GLU A 138 20.08 -2.89 -10.07
C GLU A 138 19.37 -2.29 -11.28
N GLY A 139 19.78 -1.09 -11.68
CA GLY A 139 19.28 -0.41 -12.87
C GLY A 139 17.88 0.18 -12.75
N VAL A 140 17.28 0.19 -11.56
CA VAL A 140 16.01 0.86 -11.29
C VAL A 140 16.26 2.09 -10.43
N TRP A 141 15.80 3.25 -10.90
CA TRP A 141 15.82 4.45 -10.07
C TRP A 141 14.75 4.36 -8.98
N ILE A 142 15.19 4.41 -7.72
CA ILE A 142 14.32 4.34 -6.55
C ILE A 142 14.47 5.65 -5.76
N PRO A 143 13.51 6.58 -5.90
CA PRO A 143 13.56 7.85 -5.20
C PRO A 143 13.36 7.68 -3.69
N ASP A 144 13.84 8.62 -2.90
CA ASP A 144 13.53 8.69 -1.47
C ASP A 144 12.02 8.76 -1.27
N GLN A 145 11.53 8.27 -0.13
CA GLN A 145 10.09 8.30 0.17
C GLN A 145 9.57 9.71 0.42
N GLY A 146 10.46 10.64 0.79
CA GLY A 146 10.16 12.07 0.86
C GLY A 146 9.28 12.49 2.03
N VAL A 147 8.97 11.57 2.94
CA VAL A 147 8.19 11.88 4.14
C VAL A 147 9.11 12.49 5.19
N GLN A 148 8.79 13.70 5.63
CA GLN A 148 9.58 14.38 6.66
C GLN A 148 9.36 13.70 8.02
N PRO A 149 10.41 13.59 8.85
CA PRO A 149 10.26 13.14 10.22
C PRO A 149 9.23 14.01 10.97
N TYR A 150 8.43 13.38 11.81
CA TYR A 150 7.48 14.13 12.61
C TYR A 150 8.21 15.09 13.59
N ARG A 151 7.89 16.36 13.54
CA ARG A 151 8.52 17.42 14.35
C ARG A 151 7.58 18.06 15.37
N GLY A 152 6.34 17.56 15.50
CA GLY A 152 5.34 18.18 16.35
C GLY A 152 4.83 19.53 15.79
N ARG A 153 4.48 20.42 16.69
CA ARG A 153 4.14 21.83 16.37
C ARG A 153 5.41 22.69 16.37
N GLY A 154 6.34 22.32 15.57
CA GLY A 154 7.61 23.04 15.50
C GLY A 154 7.73 23.91 14.27
#